data_565ed5df9d0ccb87cf9774b743ea11fe
#
_entry.id   565ed5df9d0ccb87cf9774b743ea11fe
#
_cell.length_a   1.000
_cell.length_b   1.000
_cell.length_c   1.000
_cell.angle_alpha   90.00
_cell.angle_beta   90.00
_cell.angle_gamma   90.00
#
_symmetry.space_group_name_H-M   'P 1'
#
loop_
_entity.id
_entity.type
_entity.pdbx_description
1 polymer ?
#
loop_
_entity_poly.entity_id
_entity_poly.type
_entity_poly.pdbx_seq_one_letter_code
_entity_poly.pdbx_strand_id
1 'polypeptide(L)'
;MQNKTDDRFFDPNIPDDMASTIRPRSLADFIGHDSLKQNLGVFISGARSRSEAMDHVLLYGPPGLGKTTLAHIVANELGTNFRATAAPMLTKQGDLAAILTSLEPMDVLFIDEIHRLPTAIEEVLYSAMEDFKLDIMLGEGPSAKSVRIDLPPFTLVGATTRTGLLSNPLRDRFGIDLRLSFYSPEDLAKIIQRSANILGMPTSPDGALMLARSA
;
A
#
# COMPACT_ATOMS: atom_id res chain seq x y z
N MET A 1 -42.72 4.03 21.75
CA MET A 1 -41.51 4.87 21.72
C MET A 1 -40.44 4.07 21.03
N GLN A 2 -40.28 4.27 19.70
CA GLN A 2 -39.27 3.60 18.90
C GLN A 2 -37.97 4.41 18.95
N ASN A 3 -36.90 3.78 19.48
CA ASN A 3 -35.56 4.31 19.46
C ASN A 3 -35.06 4.27 18.01
N LYS A 4 -35.04 5.42 17.35
CA LYS A 4 -34.31 5.62 16.10
C LYS A 4 -32.82 5.70 16.44
N THR A 5 -32.10 4.60 16.28
CA THR A 5 -30.64 4.61 16.16
C THR A 5 -30.26 5.44 14.95
N ASP A 6 -29.46 6.43 15.18
CA ASP A 6 -29.06 7.45 14.22
C ASP A 6 -28.00 6.86 13.28
N ASP A 7 -28.43 6.29 12.16
CA ASP A 7 -27.61 5.66 11.12
C ASP A 7 -26.88 6.70 10.23
N ARG A 8 -26.60 7.91 10.74
CA ARG A 8 -26.00 9.01 9.98
C ARG A 8 -24.47 8.98 9.84
N PHE A 9 -23.81 7.92 10.27
CA PHE A 9 -22.34 7.81 10.17
C PHE A 9 -21.81 7.12 8.91
N PHE A 10 -22.68 6.56 8.07
CA PHE A 10 -22.31 6.06 6.74
C PHE A 10 -23.19 6.74 5.70
N ASP A 11 -22.83 7.95 5.30
CA ASP A 11 -23.40 8.55 4.11
C ASP A 11 -22.64 7.97 2.88
N PRO A 12 -23.29 7.09 2.07
CA PRO A 12 -22.68 6.56 0.86
C PRO A 12 -22.48 7.62 -0.24
N ASN A 13 -22.92 8.86 0.00
CA ASN A 13 -22.76 9.98 -0.90
C ASN A 13 -21.60 10.92 -0.54
N ILE A 14 -20.69 10.53 0.37
CA ILE A 14 -19.41 11.27 0.46
C ILE A 14 -18.72 11.06 -0.89
N PRO A 15 -18.53 12.08 -1.72
CA PRO A 15 -17.88 11.92 -3.01
C PRO A 15 -16.50 11.30 -2.79
N ASP A 16 -16.09 10.35 -3.62
CA ASP A 16 -14.75 9.76 -3.65
C ASP A 16 -13.65 10.84 -3.64
N ASP A 17 -13.97 12.01 -4.13
CA ASP A 17 -13.18 13.23 -4.15
C ASP A 17 -12.87 13.77 -2.74
N MET A 18 -13.80 13.70 -1.78
CA MET A 18 -13.56 14.16 -0.40
C MET A 18 -12.65 13.17 0.36
N ALA A 19 -12.84 11.87 0.18
CA ALA A 19 -11.99 10.87 0.80
C ALA A 19 -10.55 10.97 0.27
N SER A 20 -10.35 11.30 -1.00
CA SER A 20 -9.05 11.54 -1.61
C SER A 20 -8.38 12.81 -1.08
N THR A 21 -9.16 13.84 -0.74
CA THR A 21 -8.66 15.12 -0.21
C THR A 21 -8.16 15.01 1.23
N ILE A 22 -8.78 14.15 2.06
CA ILE A 22 -8.37 13.93 3.45
C ILE A 22 -7.06 13.13 3.54
N ARG A 23 -6.79 12.24 2.59
CA ARG A 23 -5.58 11.42 2.62
C ARG A 23 -4.32 12.26 2.43
N PRO A 24 -3.28 12.08 3.26
CA PRO A 24 -1.99 12.74 3.06
C PRO A 24 -1.37 12.31 1.73
N ARG A 25 -0.75 13.24 1.02
CA ARG A 25 -0.14 13.02 -0.30
C ARG A 25 1.38 12.99 -0.27
N SER A 26 1.99 13.42 0.84
CA SER A 26 3.43 13.46 1.03
C SER A 26 3.83 12.85 2.38
N LEU A 27 5.10 12.50 2.54
CA LEU A 27 5.65 12.08 3.83
C LEU A 27 5.55 13.18 4.89
N ALA A 28 5.62 14.44 4.49
CA ALA A 28 5.48 15.59 5.39
C ALA A 28 4.06 15.68 5.97
N ASP A 29 3.05 15.34 5.17
CA ASP A 29 1.64 15.37 5.60
C ASP A 29 1.24 14.15 6.43
N PHE A 30 2.04 13.08 6.39
CA PHE A 30 1.77 11.85 7.12
C PHE A 30 2.17 12.00 8.58
N ILE A 31 1.18 12.06 9.46
CA ILE A 31 1.35 12.29 10.90
C ILE A 31 1.75 10.99 11.59
N GLY A 32 2.67 11.09 12.56
CA GLY A 32 3.19 9.95 13.32
C GLY A 32 4.26 9.14 12.58
N HIS A 33 4.70 8.07 13.19
CA HIS A 33 5.70 7.13 12.63
C HIS A 33 7.00 7.81 12.13
N ASP A 34 7.56 8.77 12.89
CA ASP A 34 8.66 9.62 12.43
C ASP A 34 9.91 8.84 12.00
N SER A 35 10.31 7.81 12.74
CA SER A 35 11.42 6.94 12.35
C SER A 35 11.16 6.17 11.04
N LEU A 36 9.92 5.71 10.83
CA LEU A 36 9.52 5.06 9.58
C LEU A 36 9.59 6.05 8.42
N LYS A 37 9.08 7.27 8.61
CA LYS A 37 9.12 8.33 7.58
C LYS A 37 10.55 8.71 7.21
N GLN A 38 11.43 8.84 8.19
CA GLN A 38 12.85 9.13 7.97
C GLN A 38 13.52 8.04 7.14
N ASN A 39 13.32 6.77 7.53
CA ASN A 39 13.87 5.64 6.78
C ASN A 39 13.35 5.61 5.36
N LEU A 40 12.04 5.69 5.18
CA LEU A 40 11.42 5.67 3.85
C LEU A 40 11.88 6.84 2.99
N GLY A 41 12.05 8.03 3.57
CA GLY A 41 12.57 9.21 2.89
C GLY A 41 13.99 9.03 2.35
N VAL A 42 14.86 8.30 3.06
CA VAL A 42 16.22 7.96 2.59
C VAL A 42 16.14 7.06 1.35
N PHE A 43 15.32 6.02 1.38
CA PHE A 43 15.16 5.11 0.23
C PHE A 43 14.58 5.83 -1.00
N ILE A 44 13.54 6.63 -0.80
CA ILE A 44 12.94 7.43 -1.89
C ILE A 44 13.96 8.40 -2.48
N SER A 45 14.69 9.13 -1.65
CA SER A 45 15.72 10.07 -2.12
C SER A 45 16.83 9.36 -2.87
N GLY A 46 17.25 8.18 -2.40
CA GLY A 46 18.25 7.35 -3.07
C GLY A 46 17.78 6.88 -4.45
N ALA A 47 16.57 6.35 -4.57
CA ALA A 47 15.98 5.90 -5.83
C ALA A 47 15.86 7.06 -6.83
N ARG A 48 15.34 8.21 -6.39
CA ARG A 48 15.21 9.42 -7.22
C ARG A 48 16.56 9.91 -7.74
N SER A 49 17.59 9.93 -6.87
CA SER A 49 18.93 10.42 -7.27
C SER A 49 19.60 9.56 -8.35
N ARG A 50 19.28 8.26 -8.36
CA ARG A 50 19.79 7.31 -9.36
C ARG A 50 18.88 7.15 -10.58
N SER A 51 17.65 7.71 -10.52
CA SER A 51 16.59 7.48 -11.52
C SER A 51 16.31 5.97 -11.71
N GLU A 52 16.22 5.24 -10.62
CA GLU A 52 15.98 3.79 -10.57
C GLU A 52 14.71 3.48 -9.79
N ALA A 53 14.12 2.30 -10.05
CA ALA A 53 13.07 1.77 -9.18
C ALA A 53 13.62 1.61 -7.76
N MET A 54 12.78 1.93 -6.76
CA MET A 54 13.13 1.72 -5.36
C MET A 54 13.04 0.23 -5.01
N ASP A 55 13.79 -0.20 -4.02
CA ASP A 55 13.67 -1.54 -3.46
C ASP A 55 12.22 -1.84 -3.03
N HIS A 56 11.82 -3.10 -3.13
CA HIS A 56 10.47 -3.53 -2.75
C HIS A 56 10.23 -3.33 -1.25
N VAL A 57 9.02 -2.86 -0.91
CA VAL A 57 8.63 -2.47 0.45
C VAL A 57 7.55 -3.38 1.00
N LEU A 58 7.75 -3.91 2.19
CA LEU A 58 6.71 -4.60 2.96
C LEU A 58 6.18 -3.69 4.07
N LEU A 59 4.91 -3.32 3.98
CA LEU A 59 4.19 -2.59 5.01
C LEU A 59 3.38 -3.56 5.87
N TYR A 60 3.64 -3.63 7.16
CA TYR A 60 2.90 -4.55 8.02
C TYR A 60 2.46 -3.91 9.34
N GLY A 61 1.36 -4.40 9.88
CA GLY A 61 0.77 -3.91 11.12
C GLY A 61 -0.75 -4.01 11.11
N PRO A 62 -1.42 -3.66 12.23
CA PRO A 62 -2.87 -3.67 12.35
C PRO A 62 -3.60 -2.98 11.22
N PRO A 63 -4.89 -3.30 10.95
CA PRO A 63 -5.68 -2.60 9.96
C PRO A 63 -5.89 -1.12 10.35
N GLY A 64 -6.22 -0.28 9.37
CA GLY A 64 -6.57 1.13 9.62
C GLY A 64 -5.39 2.08 9.88
N LEU A 65 -4.13 1.63 9.90
CA LEU A 65 -2.96 2.44 10.24
C LEU A 65 -2.34 3.21 9.07
N GLY A 66 -2.94 3.17 7.88
CA GLY A 66 -2.48 3.96 6.75
C GLY A 66 -1.50 3.26 5.80
N LYS A 67 -1.43 1.91 5.76
CA LYS A 67 -0.56 1.17 4.82
C LYS A 67 -0.80 1.55 3.37
N THR A 68 -2.05 1.55 2.92
CA THR A 68 -2.43 1.98 1.56
C THR A 68 -2.07 3.44 1.30
N THR A 69 -2.28 4.31 2.29
CA THR A 69 -1.91 5.72 2.19
C THR A 69 -0.40 5.90 2.01
N LEU A 70 0.40 5.15 2.77
CA LEU A 70 1.85 5.17 2.65
C LEU A 70 2.32 4.69 1.26
N ALA A 71 1.69 3.66 0.71
CA ALA A 71 1.99 3.18 -0.63
C ALA A 71 1.70 4.25 -1.71
N HIS A 72 0.60 4.99 -1.58
CA HIS A 72 0.32 6.14 -2.44
C HIS A 72 1.36 7.25 -2.30
N ILE A 73 1.78 7.56 -1.06
CA ILE A 73 2.82 8.56 -0.80
C ILE A 73 4.14 8.15 -1.47
N VAL A 74 4.53 6.87 -1.41
CA VAL A 74 5.73 6.38 -2.09
C VAL A 74 5.68 6.70 -3.59
N ALA A 75 4.59 6.39 -4.27
CA ALA A 75 4.44 6.69 -5.70
C ALA A 75 4.49 8.21 -5.98
N ASN A 76 3.78 8.99 -5.18
CA ASN A 76 3.77 10.46 -5.31
C ASN A 76 5.17 11.06 -5.12
N GLU A 77 5.90 10.63 -4.08
CA GLU A 77 7.25 11.11 -3.80
C GLU A 77 8.26 10.66 -4.86
N LEU A 78 8.09 9.46 -5.43
CA LEU A 78 8.89 9.00 -6.58
C LEU A 78 8.51 9.73 -7.88
N GLY A 79 7.31 10.28 -7.98
CA GLY A 79 6.79 10.92 -9.19
C GLY A 79 6.41 9.94 -10.28
N THR A 80 5.92 8.76 -9.90
CA THR A 80 5.59 7.63 -10.80
C THR A 80 4.11 7.25 -10.69
N ASN A 81 3.63 6.41 -11.62
CA ASN A 81 2.26 5.92 -11.56
C ASN A 81 2.07 4.95 -10.38
N PHE A 82 0.85 4.90 -9.89
CA PHE A 82 0.42 4.00 -8.83
C PHE A 82 -0.62 3.00 -9.35
N ARG A 83 -0.31 1.71 -9.25
CA ARG A 83 -1.23 0.62 -9.55
C ARG A 83 -1.56 -0.13 -8.27
N ALA A 84 -2.83 -0.34 -7.99
CA ALA A 84 -3.27 -1.02 -6.78
C ALA A 84 -4.13 -2.24 -7.10
N THR A 85 -3.88 -3.30 -6.36
CA THR A 85 -4.71 -4.50 -6.34
C THR A 85 -4.74 -5.08 -4.93
N ALA A 86 -5.55 -6.10 -4.73
CA ALA A 86 -5.56 -6.88 -3.49
C ALA A 86 -5.36 -8.36 -3.80
N ALA A 87 -4.63 -9.08 -2.97
CA ALA A 87 -4.33 -10.49 -3.18
C ALA A 87 -5.56 -11.37 -3.48
N PRO A 88 -6.74 -11.16 -2.83
CA PRO A 88 -7.95 -11.92 -3.17
C PRO A 88 -8.49 -11.71 -4.59
N MET A 89 -8.08 -10.64 -5.26
CA MET A 89 -8.47 -10.37 -6.65
C MET A 89 -7.60 -11.13 -7.65
N LEU A 90 -6.43 -11.61 -7.22
CA LEU A 90 -5.48 -12.37 -8.02
C LEU A 90 -5.77 -13.85 -7.84
N THR A 91 -6.51 -14.44 -8.75
CA THR A 91 -6.93 -15.86 -8.68
C THR A 91 -6.15 -16.76 -9.60
N LYS A 92 -5.58 -16.21 -10.66
CA LYS A 92 -4.81 -16.91 -11.68
C LYS A 92 -3.50 -16.18 -11.95
N GLN A 93 -2.47 -16.91 -12.36
CA GLN A 93 -1.19 -16.32 -12.78
C GLN A 93 -1.37 -15.24 -13.85
N GLY A 94 -2.34 -15.43 -14.77
CA GLY A 94 -2.68 -14.46 -15.81
C GLY A 94 -3.19 -13.12 -15.28
N ASP A 95 -3.85 -13.10 -14.10
CA ASP A 95 -4.33 -11.84 -13.49
C ASP A 95 -3.12 -10.96 -13.07
N LEU A 96 -2.13 -11.58 -12.41
CA LEU A 96 -0.89 -10.90 -12.04
C LEU A 96 -0.07 -10.51 -13.29
N ALA A 97 0.03 -11.41 -14.25
CA ALA A 97 0.75 -11.18 -15.51
C ALA A 97 0.21 -9.96 -16.26
N ALA A 98 -1.12 -9.82 -16.36
CA ALA A 98 -1.74 -8.67 -17.00
C ALA A 98 -1.39 -7.33 -16.31
N ILE A 99 -1.32 -7.33 -14.97
CA ILE A 99 -0.91 -6.15 -14.22
C ILE A 99 0.57 -5.84 -14.47
N LEU A 100 1.46 -6.84 -14.30
CA LEU A 100 2.89 -6.66 -14.43
C LEU A 100 3.31 -6.18 -15.83
N THR A 101 2.70 -6.71 -16.89
CA THR A 101 2.97 -6.31 -18.28
C THR A 101 2.41 -4.93 -18.65
N SER A 102 1.52 -4.37 -17.83
CA SER A 102 0.97 -3.02 -18.02
C SER A 102 1.72 -1.93 -17.25
N LEU A 103 2.75 -2.30 -16.47
CA LEU A 103 3.57 -1.34 -15.74
C LEU A 103 4.51 -0.60 -16.68
N GLU A 104 4.76 0.66 -16.34
CA GLU A 104 5.81 1.48 -16.94
C GLU A 104 7.07 1.47 -16.05
N PRO A 105 8.23 1.87 -16.56
CA PRO A 105 9.44 1.95 -15.76
C PRO A 105 9.26 2.79 -14.49
N MET A 106 9.70 2.26 -13.36
CA MET A 106 9.64 2.88 -12.02
C MET A 106 8.23 2.96 -11.40
N ASP A 107 7.20 2.42 -12.04
CA ASP A 107 5.86 2.37 -11.46
C ASP A 107 5.84 1.69 -10.09
N VAL A 108 4.90 2.10 -9.26
CA VAL A 108 4.63 1.48 -7.96
C VAL A 108 3.41 0.56 -8.08
N LEU A 109 3.63 -0.74 -7.88
CA LEU A 109 2.58 -1.73 -7.74
C LEU A 109 2.28 -1.97 -6.26
N PHE A 110 1.06 -1.75 -5.84
CA PHE A 110 0.59 -2.03 -4.48
C PHE A 110 -0.28 -3.29 -4.46
N ILE A 111 0.06 -4.25 -3.59
CA ILE A 111 -0.75 -5.44 -3.34
C ILE A 111 -1.17 -5.46 -1.87
N ASP A 112 -2.47 -5.25 -1.63
CA ASP A 112 -3.02 -5.35 -0.27
C ASP A 112 -3.27 -6.81 0.12
N GLU A 113 -3.17 -7.08 1.45
CA GLU A 113 -3.31 -8.41 2.04
C GLU A 113 -2.46 -9.49 1.33
N ILE A 114 -1.22 -9.12 1.00
CA ILE A 114 -0.30 -9.93 0.17
C ILE A 114 -0.09 -11.36 0.72
N HIS A 115 -0.28 -11.60 2.03
CA HIS A 115 -0.24 -12.94 2.65
C HIS A 115 -1.35 -13.88 2.18
N ARG A 116 -2.33 -13.37 1.42
CA ARG A 116 -3.43 -14.17 0.85
C ARG A 116 -3.20 -14.59 -0.60
N LEU A 117 -2.02 -14.32 -1.15
CA LEU A 117 -1.69 -14.79 -2.49
C LEU A 117 -1.66 -16.32 -2.54
N PRO A 118 -2.26 -16.96 -3.57
CA PRO A 118 -2.03 -18.36 -3.87
C PRO A 118 -0.55 -18.62 -4.17
N THR A 119 0.00 -19.76 -3.74
CA THR A 119 1.41 -20.13 -3.92
C THR A 119 1.85 -20.03 -5.39
N ALA A 120 1.00 -20.48 -6.34
CA ALA A 120 1.31 -20.41 -7.75
C ALA A 120 1.47 -18.95 -8.27
N ILE A 121 0.84 -17.98 -7.63
CA ILE A 121 0.98 -16.56 -7.95
C ILE A 121 2.20 -15.96 -7.25
N GLU A 122 2.49 -16.39 -6.01
CA GLU A 122 3.74 -16.01 -5.34
C GLU A 122 4.97 -16.39 -6.16
N GLU A 123 5.01 -17.61 -6.73
CA GLU A 123 6.11 -18.08 -7.57
C GLU A 123 6.37 -17.17 -8.79
N VAL A 124 5.30 -16.72 -9.44
CA VAL A 124 5.41 -15.74 -10.53
C VAL A 124 5.96 -14.41 -10.04
N LEU A 125 5.51 -13.98 -8.85
CA LEU A 125 5.94 -12.72 -8.25
C LEU A 125 7.42 -12.76 -7.88
N TYR A 126 7.98 -13.92 -7.49
CA TYR A 126 9.40 -14.04 -7.14
C TYR A 126 10.30 -13.65 -8.30
N SER A 127 10.08 -14.22 -9.49
CA SER A 127 10.88 -13.88 -10.68
C SER A 127 10.69 -12.43 -11.12
N ALA A 128 9.47 -11.91 -10.96
CA ALA A 128 9.17 -10.52 -11.27
C ALA A 128 9.89 -9.54 -10.34
N MET A 129 10.06 -9.88 -9.05
CA MET A 129 10.74 -9.04 -8.06
C MET A 129 12.26 -9.09 -8.19
N GLU A 130 12.83 -10.28 -8.45
CA GLU A 130 14.30 -10.46 -8.49
C GLU A 130 14.92 -10.03 -9.80
N ASP A 131 14.32 -10.52 -10.91
CA ASP A 131 14.92 -10.43 -12.23
C ASP A 131 14.18 -9.48 -13.17
N PHE A 132 13.05 -8.92 -12.75
CA PHE A 132 12.11 -8.19 -13.61
C PHE A 132 11.72 -9.03 -14.84
N LYS A 133 11.41 -10.29 -14.61
CA LYS A 133 11.02 -11.26 -15.64
C LYS A 133 9.76 -11.98 -15.24
N LEU A 134 8.98 -12.32 -16.25
CA LEU A 134 7.74 -13.04 -16.10
C LEU A 134 7.80 -14.30 -16.97
N ASP A 135 7.77 -15.47 -16.33
CA ASP A 135 7.69 -16.75 -17.03
C ASP A 135 6.21 -17.18 -17.11
N ILE A 136 5.67 -17.27 -18.30
CA ILE A 136 4.27 -17.67 -18.57
C ILE A 136 4.26 -18.98 -19.32
N MET A 137 3.44 -19.94 -18.85
CA MET A 137 3.14 -21.14 -19.58
C MET A 137 1.99 -20.90 -20.56
N LEU A 138 2.26 -21.03 -21.84
CA LEU A 138 1.25 -20.95 -22.91
C LEU A 138 0.84 -22.35 -23.36
N GLY A 139 -0.45 -22.65 -23.32
CA GLY A 139 -1.04 -23.95 -23.67
C GLY A 139 -1.13 -24.89 -22.47
N GLU A 140 -1.68 -26.08 -22.74
CA GLU A 140 -1.89 -27.13 -21.74
C GLU A 140 -1.22 -28.43 -22.19
N GLY A 141 -0.86 -29.26 -21.21
CA GLY A 141 -0.29 -30.60 -21.44
C GLY A 141 1.15 -30.59 -22.00
N PRO A 142 1.57 -31.66 -22.68
CA PRO A 142 2.94 -31.84 -23.18
C PRO A 142 3.39 -30.81 -24.25
N SER A 143 2.46 -30.07 -24.82
CA SER A 143 2.73 -29.02 -25.81
C SER A 143 2.83 -27.63 -25.22
N ALA A 144 2.72 -27.48 -23.91
CA ALA A 144 2.86 -26.19 -23.24
C ALA A 144 4.28 -25.63 -23.45
N LYS A 145 4.35 -24.35 -23.81
CA LYS A 145 5.61 -23.61 -24.01
C LYS A 145 5.76 -22.55 -22.93
N SER A 146 6.93 -22.49 -22.30
CA SER A 146 7.29 -21.38 -21.44
C SER A 146 7.73 -20.20 -22.31
N VAL A 147 7.14 -19.05 -22.05
CA VAL A 147 7.53 -17.78 -22.67
C VAL A 147 7.99 -16.86 -21.56
N ARG A 148 9.21 -16.32 -21.72
CA ARG A 148 9.78 -15.33 -20.80
C ARG A 148 9.57 -13.94 -21.36
N ILE A 149 9.01 -13.05 -20.54
CA ILE A 149 8.76 -11.64 -20.87
C ILE A 149 9.60 -10.78 -19.93
N ASP A 150 10.37 -9.85 -20.49
CA ASP A 150 11.06 -8.86 -19.70
C ASP A 150 10.08 -7.79 -19.22
N LEU A 151 10.14 -7.45 -17.93
CA LEU A 151 9.34 -6.42 -17.29
C LEU A 151 10.16 -5.15 -17.10
N PRO A 152 9.56 -3.96 -17.15
CA PRO A 152 10.25 -2.76 -16.73
C PRO A 152 10.54 -2.84 -15.23
N PRO A 153 11.67 -2.27 -14.75
CA PRO A 153 11.94 -2.15 -13.32
C PRO A 153 10.81 -1.41 -12.62
N PHE A 154 10.27 -1.98 -11.56
CA PHE A 154 9.16 -1.43 -10.78
C PHE A 154 9.40 -1.61 -9.27
N THR A 155 8.67 -0.87 -8.46
CA THR A 155 8.67 -1.03 -7.01
C THR A 155 7.39 -1.75 -6.58
N LEU A 156 7.53 -2.90 -5.92
CA LEU A 156 6.40 -3.56 -5.25
C LEU A 156 6.27 -3.03 -3.83
N VAL A 157 5.07 -2.58 -3.46
CA VAL A 157 4.69 -2.30 -2.07
C VAL A 157 3.65 -3.33 -1.64
N GLY A 158 4.07 -4.30 -0.85
CA GLY A 158 3.18 -5.30 -0.25
C GLY A 158 2.62 -4.81 1.09
N ALA A 159 1.34 -5.01 1.34
CA ALA A 159 0.74 -4.73 2.65
C ALA A 159 0.17 -6.00 3.27
N THR A 160 0.35 -6.16 4.58
CA THR A 160 -0.21 -7.28 5.33
C THR A 160 -0.57 -6.90 6.76
N THR A 161 -1.64 -7.49 7.26
CA THR A 161 -1.98 -7.46 8.69
C THR A 161 -1.39 -8.66 9.45
N ARG A 162 -0.87 -9.68 8.74
CA ARG A 162 -0.45 -10.97 9.29
C ARG A 162 0.88 -11.43 8.70
N THR A 163 1.98 -10.87 9.19
CA THR A 163 3.34 -11.23 8.71
C THR A 163 3.69 -12.71 8.86
N GLY A 164 3.17 -13.36 9.90
CA GLY A 164 3.42 -14.79 10.13
C GLY A 164 2.77 -15.74 9.12
N LEU A 165 1.89 -15.22 8.24
CA LEU A 165 1.28 -15.98 7.14
C LEU A 165 1.98 -15.74 5.80
N LEU A 166 2.94 -14.82 5.74
CA LEU A 166 3.73 -14.57 4.54
C LEU A 166 4.79 -15.68 4.41
N SER A 167 4.95 -16.23 3.22
CA SER A 167 6.01 -17.22 2.97
C SER A 167 7.39 -16.59 3.15
N ASN A 168 8.34 -17.33 3.70
CA ASN A 168 9.71 -16.83 3.85
C ASN A 168 10.32 -16.40 2.51
N PRO A 169 10.19 -17.18 1.41
CA PRO A 169 10.72 -16.75 0.12
C PRO A 169 10.18 -15.43 -0.38
N LEU A 170 8.89 -15.14 -0.15
CA LEU A 170 8.32 -13.84 -0.53
C LEU A 170 8.84 -12.72 0.37
N ARG A 171 8.92 -12.98 1.66
CA ARG A 171 9.38 -11.98 2.62
C ARG A 171 10.83 -11.55 2.36
N ASP A 172 11.71 -12.52 2.07
CA ASP A 172 13.15 -12.28 1.86
C ASP A 172 13.43 -11.42 0.61
N ARG A 173 12.45 -11.25 -0.27
CA ARG A 173 12.55 -10.40 -1.47
C ARG A 173 12.18 -8.93 -1.22
N PHE A 174 11.65 -8.61 -0.06
CA PHE A 174 11.47 -7.23 0.32
C PHE A 174 12.76 -6.68 0.95
N GLY A 175 13.34 -5.68 0.29
CA GLY A 175 14.54 -5.00 0.80
C GLY A 175 14.24 -4.03 1.93
N ILE A 176 12.97 -3.62 2.08
CA ILE A 176 12.53 -2.61 3.05
C ILE A 176 11.33 -3.14 3.82
N ASP A 177 11.52 -3.41 5.11
CA ASP A 177 10.47 -3.86 6.05
C ASP A 177 10.04 -2.71 6.96
N LEU A 178 8.78 -2.28 6.89
CA LEU A 178 8.25 -1.17 7.66
C LEU A 178 7.04 -1.58 8.50
N ARG A 179 7.21 -1.53 9.81
CA ARG A 179 6.14 -1.83 10.76
C ARG A 179 5.36 -0.58 11.13
N LEU A 180 4.05 -0.61 10.90
CA LEU A 180 3.13 0.37 11.44
C LEU A 180 2.60 -0.11 12.79
N SER A 181 2.65 0.77 13.80
CA SER A 181 2.10 0.56 15.14
C SER A 181 0.91 1.48 15.37
N PHE A 182 0.17 1.26 16.43
CA PHE A 182 -0.90 2.17 16.81
C PHE A 182 -0.35 3.59 17.04
N TYR A 183 -1.16 4.57 16.66
CA TYR A 183 -0.85 5.98 16.88
C TYR A 183 -0.92 6.32 18.37
N SER A 184 -0.09 7.27 18.79
CA SER A 184 -0.28 7.90 20.09
C SER A 184 -1.58 8.73 20.11
N PRO A 185 -2.22 8.94 21.27
CA PRO A 185 -3.37 9.85 21.35
C PRO A 185 -3.06 11.24 20.80
N GLU A 186 -1.83 11.72 20.97
CA GLU A 186 -1.36 13.02 20.51
C GLU A 186 -1.29 13.07 18.97
N ASP A 187 -0.79 12.02 18.32
CA ASP A 187 -0.73 11.95 16.86
C ASP A 187 -2.12 11.75 16.26
N LEU A 188 -2.94 10.92 16.90
CA LEU A 188 -4.32 10.73 16.48
C LEU A 188 -5.13 12.04 16.59
N ALA A 189 -4.91 12.83 17.66
CA ALA A 189 -5.54 14.15 17.77
C ALA A 189 -5.12 15.10 16.65
N LYS A 190 -3.84 15.09 16.23
CA LYS A 190 -3.38 15.87 15.06
C LYS A 190 -4.04 15.41 13.76
N ILE A 191 -4.21 14.08 13.57
CA ILE A 191 -4.90 13.52 12.40
C ILE A 191 -6.36 13.99 12.38
N ILE A 192 -7.05 13.94 13.53
CA ILE A 192 -8.43 14.41 13.68
C ILE A 192 -8.53 15.90 13.36
N GLN A 193 -7.67 16.75 13.93
CA GLN A 193 -7.66 18.19 13.65
C GLN A 193 -7.42 18.50 12.19
N ARG A 194 -6.43 17.84 11.56
CA ARG A 194 -6.15 18.01 10.14
C ARG A 194 -7.38 17.64 9.29
N SER A 195 -7.98 16.50 9.55
CA SER A 195 -9.15 16.02 8.81
C SER A 195 -10.36 16.94 9.01
N ALA A 196 -10.62 17.38 10.25
CA ALA A 196 -11.68 18.31 10.58
C ALA A 196 -11.52 19.67 9.87
N ASN A 197 -10.28 20.19 9.81
CA ASN A 197 -9.99 21.43 9.09
C ASN A 197 -10.26 21.28 7.58
N ILE A 198 -9.85 20.17 6.97
CA ILE A 198 -10.11 19.91 5.54
C ILE A 198 -11.62 19.83 5.26
N LEU A 199 -12.38 19.24 6.18
CA LEU A 199 -13.84 19.10 6.08
C LEU A 199 -14.59 20.40 6.41
N GLY A 200 -13.90 21.49 6.79
CA GLY A 200 -14.55 22.73 7.20
C GLY A 200 -15.27 22.66 8.56
N MET A 201 -14.95 21.65 9.38
CA MET A 201 -15.49 21.43 10.73
C MET A 201 -14.39 21.55 11.79
N PRO A 202 -13.87 22.75 12.05
CA PRO A 202 -12.75 22.93 12.96
C PRO A 202 -13.07 22.42 14.38
N THR A 203 -12.17 21.63 14.93
CA THR A 203 -12.29 21.02 16.26
C THR A 203 -11.25 21.64 17.18
N SER A 204 -11.62 21.92 18.45
CA SER A 204 -10.66 22.39 19.44
C SER A 204 -9.59 21.33 19.74
N PRO A 205 -8.37 21.72 20.14
CA PRO A 205 -7.33 20.78 20.50
C PRO A 205 -7.76 19.79 21.60
N ASP A 206 -8.48 20.27 22.60
CA ASP A 206 -8.99 19.41 23.69
C ASP A 206 -10.06 18.44 23.18
N GLY A 207 -10.96 18.90 22.30
CA GLY A 207 -11.98 18.05 21.69
C GLY A 207 -11.35 16.95 20.81
N ALA A 208 -10.35 17.27 20.00
CA ALA A 208 -9.61 16.31 19.22
C ALA A 208 -8.88 15.27 20.09
N LEU A 209 -8.28 15.71 21.20
CA LEU A 209 -7.59 14.82 22.13
C LEU A 209 -8.57 13.90 22.87
N MET A 210 -9.74 14.39 23.25
CA MET A 210 -10.81 13.55 23.84
C MET A 210 -11.27 12.47 22.85
N LEU A 211 -11.51 12.83 21.61
CA LEU A 211 -11.87 11.86 20.54
C LEU A 211 -10.76 10.83 20.34
N ALA A 212 -9.50 11.27 20.28
CA ALA A 212 -8.35 10.39 20.11
C ALA A 212 -8.17 9.37 21.24
N ARG A 213 -8.55 9.73 22.47
CA ARG A 213 -8.49 8.81 23.63
C ARG A 213 -9.65 7.82 23.69
N SER A 214 -10.70 8.07 22.92
CA SER A 214 -11.89 7.21 22.85
C SER A 214 -11.85 6.21 21.69
N ALA A 215 -10.88 6.36 20.78
CA ALA A 215 -10.68 5.52 19.60
C ALA A 215 -9.69 4.40 19.91
#